data_178f24528b3c77bfebd4a2dc98ca842f
#
_entry.id   178f24528b3c77bfebd4a2dc98ca842f
#
_cell.length_a   1.000
_cell.length_b   1.000
_cell.length_c   1.000
_cell.angle_alpha   90.00
_cell.angle_beta   90.00
_cell.angle_gamma   90.00
#
_symmetry.space_group_name_H-M   'P 1'
#
loop_
_entity.id
_entity.type
_entity.pdbx_description
1 polymer ?
#
loop_
_entity_poly.entity_id
_entity_poly.type
_entity_poly.pdbx_seq_one_letter_code
_entity_poly.pdbx_strand_id
1 'polypeptide(L)'
;MSLTWTSPAPDLATVAPAGDLDYATSDALTDAVAVLLSDRPGLRELRIDCAGIGYCDSYGLSSLLMIRRRTRAAGVELHLDNRAGALERLLRVTNTLEHLTGADGPAREQRLDT
;
A
#
# COMPACT_ATOMS: atom_id res chain seq x y z
N MET A 1 -2.73 15.54 -3.39
CA MET A 1 -2.82 14.15 -3.88
C MET A 1 -4.23 13.89 -4.38
N SER A 2 -4.35 13.29 -5.51
CA SER A 2 -5.66 12.86 -5.99
C SER A 2 -5.72 11.34 -5.99
N LEU A 3 -6.93 10.80 -5.76
CA LEU A 3 -7.15 9.37 -5.70
C LEU A 3 -8.20 9.00 -6.73
N THR A 4 -7.84 8.08 -7.62
CA THR A 4 -8.77 7.57 -8.62
C THR A 4 -9.10 6.13 -8.27
N TRP A 5 -10.38 5.83 -8.11
CA TRP A 5 -10.85 4.52 -7.71
C TRP A 5 -11.49 3.80 -8.88
N THR A 6 -11.19 2.52 -9.00
CA THR A 6 -11.89 1.63 -9.93
C THR A 6 -12.19 0.33 -9.21
N SER A 7 -13.24 -0.34 -9.66
CA SER A 7 -13.63 -1.62 -9.06
C SER A 7 -14.05 -2.57 -10.19
N PRO A 8 -13.08 -3.26 -10.79
CA PRO A 8 -13.38 -4.16 -11.93
C PRO A 8 -14.25 -5.34 -11.54
N ALA A 9 -14.28 -5.69 -10.23
CA ALA A 9 -15.10 -6.78 -9.73
C ALA A 9 -15.60 -6.41 -8.34
N PRO A 10 -16.69 -7.04 -7.86
CA PRO A 10 -17.24 -6.69 -6.54
C PRO A 10 -16.28 -6.91 -5.38
N ASP A 11 -15.33 -7.82 -5.53
CA ASP A 11 -14.37 -8.16 -4.48
C ASP A 11 -12.98 -7.56 -4.72
N LEU A 12 -12.83 -6.75 -5.75
CA LEU A 12 -11.54 -6.14 -6.13
C LEU A 12 -11.71 -4.64 -6.27
N ALA A 13 -10.86 -3.88 -5.61
CA ALA A 13 -10.77 -2.43 -5.76
C ALA A 13 -9.35 -2.03 -6.10
N THR A 14 -9.23 -1.01 -6.94
CA THR A 14 -7.93 -0.41 -7.28
C THR A 14 -8.01 1.07 -6.99
N VAL A 15 -6.98 1.60 -6.33
CA VAL A 15 -6.82 3.03 -6.14
C VAL A 15 -5.51 3.47 -6.79
N ALA A 16 -5.57 4.57 -7.51
CA ALA A 16 -4.41 5.15 -8.17
C ALA A 16 -4.13 6.54 -7.58
N PRO A 17 -3.25 6.62 -6.58
CA PRO A 17 -2.84 7.92 -6.05
C PRO A 17 -1.95 8.64 -7.04
N ALA A 18 -2.15 9.95 -7.17
CA ALA A 18 -1.29 10.77 -8.00
C ALA A 18 -0.78 11.95 -7.17
N GLY A 19 0.52 12.15 -7.19
CA GLY A 19 1.20 13.17 -6.40
C GLY A 19 2.14 12.56 -5.38
N ASP A 20 2.68 13.40 -4.52
CA ASP A 20 3.62 12.96 -3.49
C ASP A 20 2.87 12.29 -2.34
N LEU A 21 3.47 11.27 -1.79
CA LEU A 21 2.95 10.58 -0.60
C LEU A 21 3.86 10.97 0.55
N ASP A 22 3.46 12.00 1.29
CA ASP A 22 4.29 12.62 2.31
C ASP A 22 3.45 12.98 3.54
N TYR A 23 4.03 13.77 4.43
CA TYR A 23 3.37 14.18 5.65
C TYR A 23 2.00 14.82 5.40
N ALA A 24 1.90 15.63 4.36
CA ALA A 24 0.67 16.37 4.08
C ALA A 24 -0.43 15.51 3.46
N THR A 25 -0.08 14.41 2.82
CA THR A 25 -1.01 13.62 2.01
C THR A 25 -1.25 12.20 2.53
N SER A 26 -0.37 11.71 3.42
CA SER A 26 -0.44 10.31 3.85
C SER A 26 -1.77 9.95 4.51
N ASP A 27 -2.35 10.87 5.28
CA ASP A 27 -3.62 10.60 5.96
C ASP A 27 -4.76 10.46 4.98
N ALA A 28 -4.73 11.22 3.88
CA ALA A 28 -5.79 11.13 2.88
C ALA A 28 -5.90 9.71 2.31
N LEU A 29 -4.76 9.10 2.02
CA LEU A 29 -4.77 7.74 1.48
C LEU A 29 -5.20 6.74 2.54
N THR A 30 -4.67 6.85 3.76
CA THR A 30 -5.02 5.95 4.85
C THR A 30 -6.50 6.01 5.17
N ASP A 31 -7.05 7.23 5.26
CA ASP A 31 -8.46 7.41 5.57
C ASP A 31 -9.36 6.87 4.47
N ALA A 32 -8.97 7.07 3.22
CA ALA A 32 -9.74 6.57 2.10
C ALA A 32 -9.81 5.05 2.11
N VAL A 33 -8.70 4.39 2.43
CA VAL A 33 -8.66 2.93 2.53
C VAL A 33 -9.52 2.47 3.71
N ALA A 34 -9.46 3.17 4.84
CA ALA A 34 -10.26 2.80 6.00
C ALA A 34 -11.76 2.85 5.67
N VAL A 35 -12.19 3.88 4.96
CA VAL A 35 -13.59 4.01 4.53
C VAL A 35 -13.95 2.86 3.58
N LEU A 36 -13.09 2.56 2.62
CA LEU A 36 -13.33 1.47 1.68
C LEU A 36 -13.53 0.15 2.41
N LEU A 37 -12.66 -0.17 3.35
CA LEU A 37 -12.74 -1.43 4.07
C LEU A 37 -14.01 -1.52 4.90
N SER A 38 -14.44 -0.39 5.47
CA SER A 38 -15.68 -0.33 6.23
C SER A 38 -16.91 -0.49 5.35
N ASP A 39 -16.90 0.13 4.17
CA ASP A 39 -18.05 0.13 3.26
C ASP A 39 -18.18 -1.13 2.43
N ARG A 40 -17.11 -1.90 2.30
CA ARG A 40 -17.08 -3.06 1.41
C ARG A 40 -16.59 -4.31 2.16
N PRO A 41 -17.42 -4.88 3.05
CA PRO A 41 -16.98 -6.06 3.82
C PRO A 41 -16.72 -7.29 2.95
N GLY A 42 -17.25 -7.33 1.73
CA GLY A 42 -16.97 -8.42 0.80
C GLY A 42 -15.71 -8.24 -0.01
N LEU A 43 -14.97 -7.16 0.20
CA LEU A 43 -13.73 -6.93 -0.54
C LEU A 43 -12.68 -7.97 -0.16
N ARG A 44 -12.00 -8.52 -1.17
CA ARG A 44 -10.96 -9.52 -0.95
C ARG A 44 -9.60 -9.07 -1.40
N GLU A 45 -9.54 -8.08 -2.27
CA GLU A 45 -8.28 -7.63 -2.84
C GLU A 45 -8.30 -6.13 -3.04
N LEU A 46 -7.24 -5.46 -2.62
CA LEU A 46 -7.02 -4.04 -2.87
C LEU A 46 -5.69 -3.88 -3.58
N ARG A 47 -5.72 -3.21 -4.72
CA ARG A 47 -4.50 -2.87 -5.46
C ARG A 47 -4.29 -1.37 -5.40
N ILE A 48 -3.07 -0.97 -5.08
CA ILE A 48 -2.67 0.42 -5.13
C ILE A 48 -1.74 0.58 -6.33
N ASP A 49 -2.20 1.33 -7.32
CA ASP A 49 -1.40 1.61 -8.50
C ASP A 49 -0.46 2.77 -8.16
N CYS A 50 0.81 2.46 -8.02
CA CYS A 50 1.81 3.41 -7.54
C CYS A 50 2.45 4.22 -8.66
N ALA A 51 2.01 4.05 -9.90
CA ALA A 51 2.64 4.71 -11.05
C ALA A 51 2.63 6.23 -10.93
N GLY A 52 1.59 6.80 -10.30
CA GLY A 52 1.45 8.24 -10.16
C GLY A 52 2.08 8.83 -8.90
N ILE A 53 2.66 8.00 -8.04
CA ILE A 53 3.31 8.49 -6.82
C ILE A 53 4.68 9.05 -7.19
N GLY A 54 4.90 10.33 -6.87
CA GLY A 54 6.18 10.98 -7.14
C GLY A 54 7.17 10.72 -6.02
N TYR A 55 7.12 11.54 -5.01
CA TYR A 55 8.01 11.43 -3.86
C TYR A 55 7.29 10.71 -2.71
N CYS A 56 8.04 9.95 -1.93
CA CYS A 56 7.50 9.28 -0.75
C CYS A 56 8.49 9.44 0.40
N ASP A 57 8.03 10.02 1.51
CA ASP A 57 8.85 10.19 2.70
C ASP A 57 8.51 9.13 3.75
N SER A 58 9.06 9.27 4.93
CA SER A 58 8.83 8.30 6.01
C SER A 58 7.37 8.28 6.46
N TYR A 59 6.67 9.40 6.37
CA TYR A 59 5.23 9.42 6.69
C TYR A 59 4.44 8.66 5.65
N GLY A 60 4.81 8.81 4.38
CA GLY A 60 4.20 8.03 3.32
C GLY A 60 4.43 6.54 3.49
N LEU A 61 5.65 6.17 3.85
CA LEU A 61 5.97 4.77 4.13
C LEU A 61 5.13 4.24 5.30
N SER A 62 5.03 5.03 6.37
CA SER A 62 4.21 4.65 7.53
C SER A 62 2.76 4.45 7.15
N SER A 63 2.22 5.28 6.26
CA SER A 63 0.84 5.14 5.81
C SER A 63 0.64 3.84 5.05
N LEU A 64 1.59 3.44 4.22
CA LEU A 64 1.51 2.18 3.49
C LEU A 64 1.55 0.99 4.45
N LEU A 65 2.38 1.07 5.48
CA LEU A 65 2.43 0.02 6.51
C LEU A 65 1.13 -0.05 7.30
N MET A 66 0.53 1.10 7.59
CA MET A 66 -0.78 1.13 8.27
C MET A 66 -1.86 0.51 7.39
N ILE A 67 -1.84 0.81 6.10
CA ILE A 67 -2.78 0.21 5.15
C ILE A 67 -2.59 -1.31 5.13
N ARG A 68 -1.37 -1.78 5.15
CA ARG A 68 -1.09 -3.21 5.21
C ARG A 68 -1.72 -3.85 6.44
N ARG A 69 -1.59 -3.22 7.60
CA ARG A 69 -2.19 -3.74 8.83
C ARG A 69 -3.70 -3.80 8.72
N ARG A 70 -4.31 -2.75 8.18
CA ARG A 70 -5.77 -2.67 8.08
C ARG A 70 -6.32 -3.68 7.10
N THR A 71 -5.68 -3.84 5.95
CA THR A 71 -6.12 -4.83 4.97
C THR A 71 -5.96 -6.24 5.51
N ARG A 72 -4.86 -6.50 6.21
CA ARG A 72 -4.63 -7.81 6.80
C ARG A 72 -5.67 -8.14 7.85
N ALA A 73 -6.00 -7.18 8.70
CA ALA A 73 -7.03 -7.37 9.73
C ALA A 73 -8.40 -7.62 9.12
N ALA A 74 -8.66 -7.06 7.94
CA ALA A 74 -9.93 -7.23 7.24
C ALA A 74 -9.97 -8.45 6.32
N GLY A 75 -8.88 -9.21 6.24
CA GLY A 75 -8.80 -10.36 5.35
C GLY A 75 -8.68 -9.97 3.88
N VAL A 76 -8.14 -8.81 3.59
CA VAL A 76 -8.00 -8.27 2.24
C VAL A 76 -6.54 -8.38 1.81
N GLU A 77 -6.32 -8.91 0.60
CA GLU A 77 -4.98 -8.98 0.01
C GLU A 77 -4.60 -7.60 -0.52
N LEU A 78 -3.41 -7.15 -0.16
CA LEU A 78 -2.90 -5.87 -0.62
C LEU A 78 -1.80 -6.07 -1.66
N HIS A 79 -1.91 -5.35 -2.78
CA HIS A 79 -0.88 -5.34 -3.81
C HIS A 79 -0.49 -3.91 -4.11
N LEU A 80 0.82 -3.68 -4.25
CA LEU A 80 1.36 -2.39 -4.68
C LEU A 80 1.88 -2.56 -6.10
N ASP A 81 1.11 -2.08 -7.06
CA ASP A 81 1.42 -2.24 -8.48
C ASP A 81 2.23 -1.07 -9.01
N ASN A 82 3.06 -1.35 -10.02
CA ASN A 82 3.78 -0.31 -10.77
C ASN A 82 4.68 0.56 -9.90
N ARG A 83 5.29 -0.05 -8.89
CA ARG A 83 6.27 0.65 -8.07
C ARG A 83 7.49 0.96 -8.93
N ALA A 84 8.00 2.17 -8.81
CA ALA A 84 9.18 2.57 -9.58
C ALA A 84 9.89 3.70 -8.86
N GLY A 85 11.14 3.96 -9.27
CA GLY A 85 11.89 5.11 -8.83
C GLY A 85 12.06 5.18 -7.33
N ALA A 86 11.70 6.31 -6.78
CA ALA A 86 11.95 6.62 -5.37
C ALA A 86 11.21 5.69 -4.42
N LEU A 87 9.98 5.30 -4.76
CA LEU A 87 9.21 4.43 -3.87
C LEU A 87 9.84 3.04 -3.78
N GLU A 88 10.18 2.47 -4.92
CA GLU A 88 10.82 1.15 -4.93
C GLU A 88 12.12 1.16 -4.14
N ARG A 89 12.91 2.22 -4.32
CA ARG A 89 14.18 2.36 -3.61
C ARG A 89 13.97 2.49 -2.11
N LEU A 90 12.98 3.30 -1.71
CA LEU A 90 12.68 3.50 -0.31
C LEU A 90 12.28 2.18 0.36
N LEU A 91 11.43 1.40 -0.28
CA LEU A 91 10.99 0.13 0.26
C LEU A 91 12.15 -0.85 0.41
N ARG A 92 13.06 -0.86 -0.55
CA ARG A 92 14.23 -1.74 -0.50
C ARG A 92 15.20 -1.31 0.60
N VAL A 93 15.48 -0.01 0.69
CA VAL A 93 16.45 0.52 1.65
C VAL A 93 15.96 0.30 3.07
N THR A 94 14.66 0.45 3.31
CA THR A 94 14.10 0.30 4.64
C THR A 94 13.71 -1.13 4.96
N ASN A 95 13.93 -2.05 4.01
CA ASN A 95 13.66 -3.47 4.20
C ASN A 95 12.19 -3.78 4.47
N THR A 96 11.30 -2.96 3.91
CA THR A 96 9.86 -3.12 4.12
C THR A 96 9.15 -3.68 2.90
N LEU A 97 9.86 -3.88 1.79
CA LEU A 97 9.24 -4.31 0.54
C LEU A 97 8.43 -5.58 0.69
N GLU A 98 9.00 -6.59 1.37
CA GLU A 98 8.33 -7.87 1.52
C GLU A 98 7.08 -7.76 2.36
N HIS A 99 7.10 -6.91 3.37
CA HIS A 99 5.92 -6.71 4.22
C HIS A 99 4.75 -6.12 3.44
N LEU A 100 5.04 -5.27 2.47
CA LEU A 100 4.01 -4.59 1.70
C LEU A 100 3.57 -5.36 0.46
N THR A 101 4.43 -6.23 -0.05
CA THR A 101 4.11 -6.97 -1.28
C THR A 101 3.70 -8.40 -1.04
N GLY A 102 3.77 -8.86 0.21
CA GLY A 102 3.40 -10.24 0.52
C GLY A 102 4.47 -11.26 0.18
N ALA A 103 5.68 -10.80 -0.16
CA ALA A 103 6.76 -11.70 -0.52
C ALA A 103 7.59 -12.14 0.67
N ASP A 104 7.24 -11.68 1.85
CA ASP A 104 7.92 -12.07 3.07
C ASP A 104 7.57 -13.50 3.44
N GLY A 105 8.49 -14.17 4.07
CA GLY A 105 8.31 -15.53 4.49
C GLY A 105 9.45 -15.95 5.38
N PRO A 106 9.48 -17.20 5.78
CA PRO A 106 10.54 -17.68 6.70
C PRO A 106 11.94 -17.42 6.18
N ALA A 107 12.16 -17.60 4.89
CA ALA A 107 13.48 -17.38 4.32
C ALA A 107 13.90 -15.92 4.43
N ARG A 108 12.93 -15.06 4.38
CA ARG A 108 13.18 -13.64 4.48
C ARG A 108 13.62 -13.26 5.86
N GLU A 109 12.99 -13.83 6.87
CA GLU A 109 13.36 -13.57 8.24
C GLU A 109 14.77 -14.05 8.53
N GLN A 110 15.12 -15.21 8.02
CA GLN A 110 16.47 -15.73 8.19
C GLN A 110 17.50 -14.78 7.64
N ARG A 111 17.19 -14.19 6.52
CA ARG A 111 18.11 -13.28 5.89
C ARG A 111 18.29 -12.02 6.71
N LEU A 112 17.28 -11.62 7.39
CA LEU A 112 17.36 -10.44 8.25
C LEU A 112 18.21 -10.69 9.47
N ASP A 113 18.32 -11.92 9.91
CA ASP A 113 19.10 -12.26 11.07
C ASP A 113 20.60 -12.14 10.82
N THR A 114 20.99 -12.04 9.59
CA THR A 114 22.38 -11.87 9.26
C THR A 114 22.71 -10.40 9.03
#